data_a0ebe0c9f18f614b44a63ce812bfe6e8
#
_entry.id   a0ebe0c9f18f614b44a63ce812bfe6e8
#
_cell.length_a   1.000
_cell.length_b   1.000
_cell.length_c   1.000
_cell.angle_alpha   90.00
_cell.angle_beta   90.00
_cell.angle_gamma   90.00
#
_symmetry.space_group_name_H-M   'P 1'
#
loop_
_entity.id
_entity.type
_entity.pdbx_description
1 polymer ?
#
loop_
_entity_poly.entity_id
_entity_poly.type
_entity_poly.pdbx_seq_one_letter_code
_entity_poly.pdbx_strand_id
1 'polypeptide(L)'
;WLMAAEVLASGIDFSFAPVLDLHTGLSQVIGNRAFAAEPERVSILASAFMSGMHDAGMATTGKHFPGHGNVAADSHTDIPVDTRTLAQIREQDLQPFARCVGLLDAVMPAHVIYERVDPACAGFSKYWLQTVLRGELGFDGVIFSDDLVMAGAAAAGGMEQRIDAALGAGCDMILVCNARDQALQALAHLENLQVSGNPRLQRMQRRQRWTPELLEQSEQWGRAKKLVEELTGEAS
;
A
#
# COMPACT_ATOMS: atom_id res chain seq x y z
N TRP A 1 -14.95 -1.47 -7.63
CA TRP A 1 -15.06 -1.81 -9.05
C TRP A 1 -14.91 -0.57 -9.95
N LEU A 2 -15.73 0.50 -9.74
CA LEU A 2 -15.75 1.70 -10.59
C LEU A 2 -14.37 2.32 -10.77
N MET A 3 -13.70 2.67 -9.68
CA MET A 3 -12.34 3.23 -9.70
C MET A 3 -11.38 2.33 -10.49
N ALA A 4 -11.41 1.03 -10.22
CA ALA A 4 -10.50 0.10 -10.88
C ALA A 4 -10.75 -0.01 -12.38
N ALA A 5 -12.01 -0.09 -12.82
CA ALA A 5 -12.36 -0.18 -14.23
C ALA A 5 -11.95 1.09 -15.00
N GLU A 6 -12.14 2.29 -14.42
CA GLU A 6 -11.75 3.55 -15.04
C GLU A 6 -10.22 3.74 -15.10
N VAL A 7 -9.50 3.37 -14.05
CA VAL A 7 -8.03 3.39 -14.03
C VAL A 7 -7.46 2.42 -15.06
N LEU A 8 -8.01 1.21 -15.17
CA LEU A 8 -7.62 0.24 -16.19
C LEU A 8 -7.91 0.73 -17.60
N ALA A 9 -9.05 1.41 -17.82
CA ALA A 9 -9.41 1.98 -19.12
C ALA A 9 -8.46 3.12 -19.53
N SER A 10 -7.84 3.81 -18.57
CA SER A 10 -6.80 4.81 -18.83
C SER A 10 -5.43 4.18 -19.18
N GLY A 11 -5.33 2.85 -19.25
CA GLY A 11 -4.10 2.13 -19.60
C GLY A 11 -3.15 1.87 -18.41
N ILE A 12 -3.59 2.12 -17.19
CA ILE A 12 -2.82 1.87 -15.96
C ILE A 12 -3.18 0.48 -15.42
N ASP A 13 -2.19 -0.33 -15.03
CA ASP A 13 -2.40 -1.72 -14.65
C ASP A 13 -2.94 -1.90 -13.22
N PHE A 14 -2.54 -1.05 -12.26
CA PHE A 14 -2.98 -1.14 -10.86
C PHE A 14 -2.93 0.21 -10.14
N SER A 15 -3.56 0.25 -8.98
CA SER A 15 -3.54 1.37 -8.03
C SER A 15 -3.04 0.89 -6.67
N PHE A 16 -2.32 1.75 -5.93
CA PHE A 16 -1.92 1.47 -4.55
C PHE A 16 -3.10 1.64 -3.58
N ALA A 17 -4.04 0.73 -3.65
CA ALA A 17 -5.27 0.68 -2.87
C ALA A 17 -5.62 -0.78 -2.48
N PRO A 18 -6.31 -0.98 -1.34
CA PRO A 18 -6.88 0.00 -0.41
C PRO A 18 -5.91 0.48 0.69
N VAL A 19 -6.31 1.55 1.40
CA VAL A 19 -5.73 1.94 2.69
C VAL A 19 -6.36 1.07 3.77
N LEU A 20 -5.53 0.34 4.55
CA LEU A 20 -5.94 -0.52 5.66
C LEU A 20 -5.67 0.08 7.03
N ASP A 21 -5.11 1.29 7.06
CA ASP A 21 -4.85 2.04 8.29
C ASP A 21 -6.15 2.37 9.02
N LEU A 22 -6.09 2.41 10.35
CA LEU A 22 -7.22 2.76 11.21
C LEU A 22 -7.37 4.27 11.32
N HIS A 23 -8.62 4.77 11.36
CA HIS A 23 -8.92 6.16 11.66
C HIS A 23 -8.87 6.43 13.17
N THR A 24 -7.70 6.68 13.72
CA THR A 24 -7.54 6.94 15.16
C THR A 24 -7.77 8.40 15.55
N GLY A 25 -7.88 9.29 14.57
CA GLY A 25 -7.93 10.74 14.79
C GLY A 25 -6.56 11.38 15.06
N LEU A 26 -5.49 10.59 15.19
CA LEU A 26 -4.13 11.09 15.43
C LEU A 26 -3.38 11.42 14.13
N SER A 27 -3.45 10.51 13.17
CA SER A 27 -2.73 10.68 11.90
C SER A 27 -3.51 11.59 10.95
N GLN A 28 -2.99 12.79 10.72
CA GLN A 28 -3.55 13.70 9.72
C GLN A 28 -3.30 13.22 8.28
N VAL A 29 -2.21 12.47 8.07
CA VAL A 29 -1.86 11.90 6.76
C VAL A 29 -2.86 10.84 6.34
N ILE A 30 -3.30 10.00 7.26
CA ILE A 30 -4.33 8.98 6.99
C ILE A 30 -5.71 9.65 6.95
N GLY A 31 -6.10 10.36 7.99
CA GLY A 31 -7.33 11.15 8.03
C GLY A 31 -8.54 10.40 7.45
N ASN A 32 -9.24 11.06 6.54
CA ASN A 32 -10.43 10.53 5.84
C ASN A 32 -10.10 9.47 4.76
N ARG A 33 -8.85 9.10 4.56
CA ARG A 33 -8.46 7.99 3.68
C ARG A 33 -8.77 6.62 4.29
N ALA A 34 -8.86 6.54 5.64
CA ALA A 34 -9.21 5.30 6.33
C ALA A 34 -10.71 4.99 6.20
N PHE A 35 -11.05 3.72 6.10
CA PHE A 35 -12.44 3.27 6.03
C PHE A 35 -13.20 3.45 7.35
N ALA A 36 -12.55 3.20 8.48
CA ALA A 36 -13.15 3.28 9.82
C ALA A 36 -12.07 3.32 10.92
N ALA A 37 -12.50 3.46 12.18
CA ALA A 37 -11.62 3.37 13.35
C ALA A 37 -11.46 1.91 13.84
N GLU A 38 -12.50 1.10 13.72
CA GLU A 38 -12.52 -0.27 14.24
C GLU A 38 -11.91 -1.25 13.23
N PRO A 39 -10.96 -2.11 13.66
CA PRO A 39 -10.27 -3.05 12.77
C PRO A 39 -11.21 -3.99 12.01
N GLU A 40 -12.27 -4.44 12.64
CA GLU A 40 -13.26 -5.31 12.03
C GLU A 40 -14.00 -4.62 10.88
N ARG A 41 -14.43 -3.38 11.11
CA ARG A 41 -15.14 -2.59 10.10
C ARG A 41 -14.24 -2.24 8.92
N VAL A 42 -12.96 -1.88 9.19
CA VAL A 42 -11.96 -1.70 8.13
C VAL A 42 -11.81 -2.98 7.30
N SER A 43 -11.72 -4.14 7.96
CA SER A 43 -11.56 -5.43 7.27
C SER A 43 -12.75 -5.75 6.36
N ILE A 44 -13.98 -5.51 6.82
CA ILE A 44 -15.21 -5.74 6.03
C ILE A 44 -15.25 -4.82 4.81
N LEU A 45 -15.05 -3.51 5.00
CA LEU A 45 -15.12 -2.54 3.92
C LEU A 45 -13.98 -2.71 2.91
N ALA A 46 -12.75 -2.96 3.41
CA ALA A 46 -11.59 -3.22 2.57
C ALA A 46 -11.75 -4.51 1.75
N SER A 47 -12.30 -5.57 2.35
CA SER A 47 -12.58 -6.82 1.61
C SER A 47 -13.56 -6.61 0.48
N ALA A 48 -14.64 -5.85 0.71
CA ALA A 48 -15.61 -5.51 -0.34
C ALA A 48 -14.96 -4.64 -1.43
N PHE A 49 -14.12 -3.67 -1.04
CA PHE A 49 -13.39 -2.81 -1.97
C PHE A 49 -12.43 -3.63 -2.85
N MET A 50 -11.63 -4.53 -2.25
CA MET A 50 -10.70 -5.41 -2.95
C MET A 50 -11.40 -6.39 -3.89
N SER A 51 -12.54 -6.96 -3.46
CA SER A 51 -13.37 -7.81 -4.33
C SER A 51 -13.81 -7.03 -5.57
N GLY A 52 -14.26 -5.79 -5.40
CA GLY A 52 -14.60 -4.94 -6.54
C GLY A 52 -13.43 -4.64 -7.47
N MET A 53 -12.21 -4.43 -6.93
CA MET A 53 -11.00 -4.27 -7.75
C MET A 53 -10.69 -5.54 -8.53
N HIS A 54 -10.77 -6.70 -7.90
CA HIS A 54 -10.55 -8.01 -8.54
C HIS A 54 -11.59 -8.28 -9.63
N ASP A 55 -12.86 -7.96 -9.39
CA ASP A 55 -13.94 -8.11 -10.39
C ASP A 55 -13.70 -7.22 -11.63
N ALA A 56 -13.05 -6.08 -11.45
CA ALA A 56 -12.62 -5.24 -12.58
C ALA A 56 -11.34 -5.75 -13.26
N GLY A 57 -10.63 -6.71 -12.66
CA GLY A 57 -9.37 -7.25 -13.16
C GLY A 57 -8.11 -6.50 -12.68
N MET A 58 -8.22 -5.69 -11.63
CA MET A 58 -7.11 -4.95 -11.02
C MET A 58 -6.55 -5.65 -9.79
N ALA A 59 -5.23 -5.68 -9.67
CA ALA A 59 -4.54 -6.16 -8.46
C ALA A 59 -4.65 -5.14 -7.31
N THR A 60 -4.64 -5.65 -6.06
CA THR A 60 -4.82 -4.86 -4.84
C THR A 60 -3.49 -4.62 -4.12
N THR A 61 -3.37 -3.49 -3.40
CA THR A 61 -2.19 -3.16 -2.58
C THR A 61 -2.64 -2.62 -1.23
N GLY A 62 -2.53 -3.42 -0.18
CA GLY A 62 -2.84 -2.97 1.18
C GLY A 62 -1.74 -2.10 1.76
N LYS A 63 -2.11 -0.96 2.37
CA LYS A 63 -1.15 0.01 2.92
C LYS A 63 -1.70 0.73 4.14
N HIS A 64 -0.85 1.20 5.05
CA HIS A 64 0.61 1.09 5.11
C HIS A 64 1.02 0.14 6.23
N PHE A 65 1.50 -1.04 5.88
CA PHE A 65 1.81 -2.11 6.83
C PHE A 65 2.93 -1.71 7.83
N PRO A 66 2.82 -2.04 9.12
CA PRO A 66 1.74 -2.74 9.82
C PRO A 66 0.57 -1.85 10.27
N GLY A 67 0.56 -0.55 9.98
CA GLY A 67 -0.48 0.43 10.24
C GLY A 67 0.08 1.81 10.59
N HIS A 68 -0.33 2.85 9.87
CA HIS A 68 0.15 4.25 10.02
C HIS A 68 -0.83 5.15 10.80
N GLY A 69 -2.00 4.63 11.16
CA GLY A 69 -3.08 5.45 11.73
C GLY A 69 -2.81 6.02 13.12
N ASN A 70 -1.85 5.48 13.88
CA ASN A 70 -1.62 5.85 15.28
C ASN A 70 -0.36 6.70 15.52
N VAL A 71 0.15 7.37 14.51
CA VAL A 71 1.28 8.31 14.61
C VAL A 71 0.84 9.68 14.13
N ALA A 72 1.13 10.73 14.93
CA ALA A 72 0.76 12.11 14.60
C ALA A 72 1.70 12.73 13.56
N ALA A 73 2.99 12.34 13.58
CA ALA A 73 3.98 12.86 12.65
C ALA A 73 3.69 12.42 11.20
N ASP A 74 3.83 13.37 10.29
CA ASP A 74 3.71 13.14 8.87
C ASP A 74 5.03 12.55 8.33
N SER A 75 4.98 11.32 7.84
CA SER A 75 6.14 10.64 7.24
C SER A 75 6.70 11.34 5.99
N HIS A 76 5.98 12.31 5.41
CA HIS A 76 6.50 13.16 4.34
C HIS A 76 7.47 14.23 4.85
N THR A 77 7.33 14.66 6.11
CA THR A 77 8.08 15.78 6.70
C THR A 77 8.96 15.37 7.88
N ASP A 78 8.69 14.25 8.52
CA ASP A 78 9.39 13.78 9.72
C ASP A 78 9.46 12.24 9.75
N ILE A 79 10.20 11.69 10.71
CA ILE A 79 10.28 10.24 10.95
C ILE A 79 9.27 9.90 12.06
N PRO A 80 8.11 9.32 11.70
CA PRO A 80 7.10 9.00 12.70
C PRO A 80 7.53 7.78 13.54
N VAL A 81 7.32 7.88 14.87
CA VAL A 81 7.62 6.83 15.83
C VAL A 81 6.36 6.39 16.54
N ASP A 82 6.08 5.10 16.50
CA ASP A 82 5.03 4.44 17.28
C ASP A 82 5.64 3.80 18.53
N THR A 83 5.15 4.19 19.71
CA THR A 83 5.67 3.73 21.01
C THR A 83 4.91 2.54 21.57
N ARG A 84 3.92 2.01 20.85
CA ARG A 84 3.10 0.87 21.29
C ARG A 84 3.88 -0.44 21.27
N THR A 85 3.44 -1.36 22.10
CA THR A 85 3.96 -2.74 22.11
C THR A 85 3.47 -3.53 20.90
N LEU A 86 4.19 -4.60 20.55
CA LEU A 86 3.77 -5.52 19.50
C LEU A 86 2.37 -6.11 19.76
N ALA A 87 2.01 -6.39 21.01
CA ALA A 87 0.69 -6.88 21.37
C ALA A 87 -0.41 -5.88 20.98
N GLN A 88 -0.22 -4.60 21.31
CA GLN A 88 -1.17 -3.55 20.94
C GLN A 88 -1.33 -3.37 19.43
N ILE A 89 -0.22 -3.44 18.70
CA ILE A 89 -0.25 -3.36 17.21
C ILE A 89 -0.96 -4.58 16.64
N ARG A 90 -0.73 -5.79 17.17
CA ARG A 90 -1.43 -7.01 16.75
C ARG A 90 -2.93 -6.99 17.01
N GLU A 91 -3.34 -6.42 18.14
CA GLU A 91 -4.76 -6.33 18.50
C GLU A 91 -5.53 -5.31 17.67
N GLN A 92 -4.85 -4.34 17.06
CA GLN A 92 -5.47 -3.25 16.31
C GLN A 92 -5.01 -3.24 14.85
N ASP A 93 -3.88 -2.62 14.57
CA ASP A 93 -3.45 -2.22 13.22
C ASP A 93 -3.14 -3.42 12.31
N LEU A 94 -2.63 -4.53 12.86
CA LEU A 94 -2.38 -5.76 12.10
C LEU A 94 -3.65 -6.54 11.75
N GLN A 95 -4.77 -6.31 12.43
CA GLN A 95 -6.01 -7.07 12.19
C GLN A 95 -6.53 -6.94 10.77
N PRO A 96 -6.64 -5.72 10.16
CA PRO A 96 -7.06 -5.61 8.77
C PRO A 96 -6.16 -6.37 7.80
N PHE A 97 -4.84 -6.32 7.98
CA PHE A 97 -3.90 -7.06 7.14
C PHE A 97 -4.06 -8.57 7.29
N ALA A 98 -4.14 -9.07 8.53
CA ALA A 98 -4.30 -10.49 8.81
C ALA A 98 -5.62 -11.05 8.24
N ARG A 99 -6.72 -10.31 8.40
CA ARG A 99 -8.04 -10.73 7.90
C ARG A 99 -8.15 -10.65 6.38
N CYS A 100 -7.43 -9.72 5.76
CA CYS A 100 -7.49 -9.47 4.32
C CYS A 100 -6.36 -10.14 3.53
N VAL A 101 -5.42 -10.86 4.18
CA VAL A 101 -4.20 -11.36 3.53
C VAL A 101 -4.46 -12.15 2.25
N GLY A 102 -5.54 -12.93 2.21
CA GLY A 102 -5.94 -13.73 1.04
C GLY A 102 -6.48 -12.91 -0.14
N LEU A 103 -6.79 -11.61 0.05
CA LEU A 103 -7.26 -10.70 -0.99
C LEU A 103 -6.18 -9.70 -1.42
N LEU A 104 -5.00 -9.73 -0.78
CA LEU A 104 -3.91 -8.81 -1.07
C LEU A 104 -2.98 -9.40 -2.14
N ASP A 105 -2.89 -8.77 -3.30
CA ASP A 105 -1.88 -9.08 -4.31
C ASP A 105 -0.54 -8.43 -3.96
N ALA A 106 -0.58 -7.25 -3.30
CA ALA A 106 0.59 -6.55 -2.82
C ALA A 106 0.37 -5.90 -1.46
N VAL A 107 1.49 -5.58 -0.78
CA VAL A 107 1.53 -4.81 0.46
C VAL A 107 2.59 -3.70 0.32
N MET A 108 2.28 -2.53 0.86
CA MET A 108 3.23 -1.42 0.99
C MET A 108 3.44 -1.13 2.47
N PRO A 109 4.67 -1.28 3.00
CA PRO A 109 4.99 -0.96 4.39
C PRO A 109 5.07 0.54 4.63
N ALA A 110 4.82 0.95 5.87
CA ALA A 110 4.93 2.33 6.31
C ALA A 110 6.38 2.76 6.55
N HIS A 111 6.70 4.03 6.32
CA HIS A 111 7.93 4.65 6.83
C HIS A 111 7.73 5.10 8.29
N VAL A 112 7.46 4.15 9.19
CA VAL A 112 7.24 4.34 10.63
C VAL A 112 8.19 3.45 11.41
N ILE A 113 8.77 3.96 12.49
CA ILE A 113 9.57 3.21 13.46
C ILE A 113 8.66 2.75 14.59
N TYR A 114 8.58 1.47 14.85
CA TYR A 114 7.85 0.87 15.98
C TYR A 114 8.87 0.52 17.07
N GLU A 115 9.30 1.54 17.82
CA GLU A 115 10.52 1.51 18.65
C GLU A 115 10.59 0.37 19.68
N ARG A 116 9.41 -0.11 20.16
CA ARG A 116 9.35 -1.25 21.10
C ARG A 116 9.36 -2.61 20.41
N VAL A 117 9.46 -2.63 19.09
CA VAL A 117 9.44 -3.86 18.29
C VAL A 117 10.73 -4.00 17.49
N ASP A 118 11.07 -2.99 16.71
CA ASP A 118 12.25 -2.95 15.86
C ASP A 118 12.70 -1.50 15.69
N PRO A 119 14.00 -1.19 15.86
CA PRO A 119 14.52 0.15 15.69
C PRO A 119 14.55 0.62 14.23
N ALA A 120 14.42 -0.30 13.27
CA ALA A 120 14.33 0.05 11.87
C ALA A 120 12.90 0.46 11.49
N CYS A 121 12.78 1.38 10.55
CA CYS A 121 11.52 1.71 9.88
C CYS A 121 10.91 0.43 9.27
N ALA A 122 9.60 0.25 9.34
CA ALA A 122 8.94 -0.98 8.91
C ALA A 122 9.31 -1.39 7.47
N GLY A 123 9.41 -0.42 6.53
CA GLY A 123 9.84 -0.68 5.15
C GLY A 123 11.28 -1.17 5.00
N PHE A 124 12.11 -1.02 6.04
CA PHE A 124 13.52 -1.44 6.08
C PHE A 124 13.79 -2.55 7.11
N SER A 125 12.73 -3.11 7.70
CA SER A 125 12.80 -4.10 8.76
C SER A 125 12.56 -5.52 8.26
N LYS A 126 13.59 -6.38 8.38
CA LYS A 126 13.41 -7.82 8.15
C LYS A 126 12.42 -8.44 9.13
N TYR A 127 12.35 -7.93 10.35
CA TYR A 127 11.37 -8.41 11.31
C TYR A 127 9.94 -8.20 10.82
N TRP A 128 9.61 -6.97 10.39
CA TRP A 128 8.28 -6.68 9.89
C TRP A 128 7.95 -7.40 8.58
N LEU A 129 8.88 -7.40 7.61
CA LEU A 129 8.60 -7.93 6.28
C LEU A 129 8.77 -9.44 6.17
N GLN A 130 9.80 -10.03 6.82
CA GLN A 130 10.04 -11.47 6.69
C GLN A 130 9.42 -12.27 7.83
N THR A 131 9.55 -11.81 9.10
CA THR A 131 9.00 -12.56 10.22
C THR A 131 7.49 -12.37 10.33
N VAL A 132 7.01 -11.14 10.39
CA VAL A 132 5.58 -10.88 10.60
C VAL A 132 4.78 -11.05 9.31
N LEU A 133 5.10 -10.31 8.24
CA LEU A 133 4.28 -10.31 7.02
C LEU A 133 4.38 -11.65 6.28
N ARG A 134 5.60 -12.10 5.94
CA ARG A 134 5.80 -13.37 5.22
C ARG A 134 5.54 -14.58 6.11
N GLY A 135 6.13 -14.61 7.31
CA GLY A 135 6.11 -15.78 8.19
C GLY A 135 4.81 -15.95 8.96
N GLU A 136 4.41 -14.94 9.75
CA GLU A 136 3.23 -15.06 10.62
C GLU A 136 1.92 -14.92 9.85
N LEU A 137 1.81 -13.93 8.95
CA LEU A 137 0.59 -13.71 8.16
C LEU A 137 0.52 -14.59 6.90
N GLY A 138 1.62 -15.23 6.51
CA GLY A 138 1.68 -16.12 5.34
C GLY A 138 1.54 -15.39 4.00
N PHE A 139 1.87 -14.10 3.94
CA PHE A 139 1.73 -13.30 2.72
C PHE A 139 2.78 -13.68 1.67
N ASP A 140 2.36 -14.06 0.45
CA ASP A 140 3.24 -14.40 -0.68
C ASP A 140 3.09 -13.45 -1.89
N GLY A 141 2.40 -12.33 -1.75
CA GLY A 141 2.25 -11.30 -2.79
C GLY A 141 3.50 -10.41 -2.92
N VAL A 142 3.36 -9.34 -3.68
CA VAL A 142 4.40 -8.33 -3.89
C VAL A 142 4.57 -7.43 -2.66
N ILE A 143 5.78 -7.13 -2.27
CA ILE A 143 6.07 -6.08 -1.29
C ILE A 143 6.70 -4.89 -2.06
N PHE A 144 5.95 -3.79 -2.16
CA PHE A 144 6.49 -2.51 -2.62
C PHE A 144 7.18 -1.80 -1.44
N SER A 145 8.19 -0.97 -1.68
CA SER A 145 8.52 0.06 -0.69
C SER A 145 7.43 1.14 -0.70
N ASP A 146 7.32 1.95 0.35
CA ASP A 146 6.75 3.29 0.19
C ASP A 146 7.76 4.20 -0.53
N ASP A 147 7.39 5.43 -0.86
CA ASP A 147 8.26 6.35 -1.61
C ASP A 147 9.57 6.63 -0.85
N LEU A 148 10.67 6.23 -1.45
CA LEU A 148 12.00 6.38 -0.85
C LEU A 148 12.48 7.85 -0.79
N VAL A 149 11.76 8.78 -1.44
CA VAL A 149 12.06 10.22 -1.34
C VAL A 149 11.56 10.82 -0.02
N MET A 150 10.55 10.21 0.61
CA MET A 150 9.93 10.70 1.84
C MET A 150 10.95 10.88 2.97
N ALA A 151 10.70 11.88 3.83
CA ALA A 151 11.55 12.14 5.01
C ALA A 151 11.61 10.94 5.97
N GLY A 152 10.52 10.19 6.11
CA GLY A 152 10.47 8.95 6.89
C GLY A 152 11.48 7.88 6.43
N ALA A 153 11.89 7.90 5.16
CA ALA A 153 12.94 7.02 4.63
C ALA A 153 14.36 7.52 4.93
N ALA A 154 14.53 8.80 5.33
CA ALA A 154 15.84 9.43 5.51
C ALA A 154 16.70 8.79 6.62
N ALA A 155 16.07 8.08 7.56
CA ALA A 155 16.78 7.34 8.59
C ALA A 155 17.77 6.29 8.04
N ALA A 156 17.53 5.78 6.82
CA ALA A 156 18.42 4.81 6.17
C ALA A 156 19.60 5.48 5.43
N GLY A 157 19.67 6.82 5.34
CA GLY A 157 20.75 7.53 4.67
C GLY A 157 20.39 8.08 3.28
N GLY A 158 21.34 8.09 2.35
CA GLY A 158 21.14 8.51 0.96
C GLY A 158 20.31 7.52 0.15
N MET A 159 20.01 7.85 -1.13
CA MET A 159 19.14 7.04 -1.98
C MET A 159 19.63 5.59 -2.12
N GLU A 160 20.92 5.38 -2.36
CA GLU A 160 21.51 4.05 -2.50
C GLU A 160 21.31 3.21 -1.24
N GLN A 161 21.58 3.79 -0.05
CA GLN A 161 21.36 3.11 1.24
C GLN A 161 19.88 2.78 1.48
N ARG A 162 18.95 3.66 1.07
CA ARG A 162 17.51 3.39 1.17
C ARG A 162 17.09 2.22 0.28
N ILE A 163 17.65 2.15 -0.94
CA ILE A 163 17.40 1.04 -1.87
C ILE A 163 17.93 -0.27 -1.26
N ASP A 164 19.19 -0.27 -0.81
CA ASP A 164 19.82 -1.46 -0.21
C ASP A 164 19.05 -1.93 1.02
N ALA A 165 18.59 -1.00 1.87
CA ALA A 165 17.79 -1.30 3.05
C ALA A 165 16.42 -1.90 2.69
N ALA A 166 15.70 -1.33 1.71
CA ALA A 166 14.39 -1.83 1.27
C ALA A 166 14.50 -3.22 0.65
N LEU A 167 15.41 -3.41 -0.31
CA LEU A 167 15.65 -4.72 -0.94
C LEU A 167 16.18 -5.75 0.06
N GLY A 168 17.12 -5.33 0.92
CA GLY A 168 17.66 -6.19 1.99
C GLY A 168 16.62 -6.61 3.03
N ALA A 169 15.60 -5.81 3.29
CA ALA A 169 14.47 -6.15 4.13
C ALA A 169 13.48 -7.10 3.43
N GLY A 170 13.46 -7.11 2.10
CA GLY A 170 12.63 -8.02 1.29
C GLY A 170 11.53 -7.35 0.49
N CYS A 171 11.65 -6.05 0.19
CA CYS A 171 10.83 -5.43 -0.84
C CYS A 171 11.16 -6.03 -2.21
N ASP A 172 10.13 -6.31 -2.99
CA ASP A 172 10.22 -6.85 -4.35
C ASP A 172 10.38 -5.72 -5.39
N MET A 173 9.94 -4.50 -5.05
CA MET A 173 10.01 -3.31 -5.89
C MET A 173 10.11 -2.05 -5.02
N ILE A 174 10.92 -1.10 -5.47
CA ILE A 174 11.08 0.21 -4.82
C ILE A 174 10.32 1.30 -5.56
N LEU A 175 9.90 2.34 -4.82
CA LEU A 175 9.25 3.53 -5.38
C LEU A 175 10.11 4.77 -5.16
N VAL A 176 10.26 5.57 -6.20
CA VAL A 176 10.90 6.90 -6.18
C VAL A 176 9.99 7.85 -6.92
N CYS A 177 9.23 8.67 -6.16
CA CYS A 177 8.17 9.52 -6.70
C CYS A 177 8.61 10.98 -6.77
N ASN A 178 8.12 11.70 -7.80
CA ASN A 178 8.25 13.17 -7.95
C ASN A 178 9.68 13.74 -7.89
N ALA A 179 10.70 12.91 -8.06
CA ALA A 179 12.12 13.29 -7.96
C ALA A 179 12.93 12.62 -9.07
N ARG A 180 12.87 13.19 -10.28
CA ARG A 180 13.51 12.62 -11.48
C ARG A 180 14.99 12.28 -11.29
N ASP A 181 15.77 13.18 -10.68
CA ASP A 181 17.21 12.97 -10.51
C ASP A 181 17.50 11.81 -9.55
N GLN A 182 16.72 11.68 -8.48
CA GLN A 182 16.80 10.56 -7.55
C GLN A 182 16.33 9.24 -8.20
N ALA A 183 15.35 9.28 -9.10
CA ALA A 183 14.94 8.11 -9.86
C ALA A 183 16.05 7.64 -10.82
N LEU A 184 16.76 8.55 -11.47
CA LEU A 184 17.91 8.22 -12.32
C LEU A 184 19.08 7.65 -11.50
N GLN A 185 19.34 8.22 -10.31
CA GLN A 185 20.32 7.68 -9.37
C GLN A 185 19.94 6.26 -8.93
N ALA A 186 18.66 6.04 -8.61
CA ALA A 186 18.14 4.73 -8.22
C ALA A 186 18.33 3.70 -9.34
N LEU A 187 18.01 4.05 -10.58
CA LEU A 187 18.21 3.16 -11.74
C LEU A 187 19.69 2.77 -11.91
N ALA A 188 20.59 3.75 -11.86
CA ALA A 188 22.02 3.47 -11.98
C ALA A 188 22.54 2.55 -10.86
N HIS A 189 22.06 2.73 -9.62
CA HIS A 189 22.41 1.86 -8.52
C HIS A 189 21.89 0.43 -8.71
N LEU A 190 20.62 0.27 -9.13
CA LEU A 190 20.01 -1.04 -9.41
C LEU A 190 20.70 -1.79 -10.56
N GLU A 191 21.15 -1.08 -11.59
CA GLU A 191 21.96 -1.66 -12.68
C GLU A 191 23.29 -2.22 -12.15
N ASN A 192 23.95 -1.49 -11.26
CA ASN A 192 25.20 -1.94 -10.62
C ASN A 192 24.99 -3.17 -9.73
N LEU A 193 23.84 -3.26 -9.06
CA LEU A 193 23.46 -4.41 -8.22
C LEU A 193 23.06 -5.65 -9.03
N GLN A 194 22.88 -5.53 -10.35
CA GLN A 194 22.41 -6.61 -11.22
C GLN A 194 21.13 -7.29 -10.70
N VAL A 195 20.18 -6.50 -10.21
CA VAL A 195 18.91 -7.01 -9.66
C VAL A 195 18.18 -7.77 -10.75
N SER A 196 17.91 -9.05 -10.51
CA SER A 196 17.11 -9.88 -11.40
C SER A 196 15.61 -9.57 -11.27
N GLY A 197 14.85 -9.75 -12.36
CA GLY A 197 13.39 -9.57 -12.33
C GLY A 197 12.73 -10.49 -11.32
N ASN A 198 11.74 -9.97 -10.59
CA ASN A 198 10.97 -10.74 -9.62
C ASN A 198 9.65 -11.24 -10.26
N PRO A 199 9.42 -12.57 -10.35
CA PRO A 199 8.21 -13.12 -10.98
C PRO A 199 6.92 -12.72 -10.26
N ARG A 200 6.97 -12.35 -8.97
CA ARG A 200 5.80 -11.85 -8.24
C ARG A 200 5.22 -10.59 -8.89
N LEU A 201 6.04 -9.73 -9.48
CA LEU A 201 5.59 -8.48 -10.12
C LEU A 201 4.62 -8.73 -11.28
N GLN A 202 4.67 -9.89 -11.92
CA GLN A 202 3.71 -10.25 -12.97
C GLN A 202 2.26 -10.34 -12.44
N ARG A 203 2.08 -10.61 -11.13
CA ARG A 203 0.76 -10.66 -10.49
C ARG A 203 0.07 -9.29 -10.45
N MET A 204 0.85 -8.19 -10.59
CA MET A 204 0.34 -6.82 -10.57
C MET A 204 -0.16 -6.35 -11.94
N GLN A 205 0.06 -7.11 -13.00
CA GLN A 205 -0.45 -6.77 -14.32
C GLN A 205 -1.97 -6.92 -14.35
N ARG A 206 -2.64 -6.04 -15.10
CA ARG A 206 -4.08 -6.10 -15.31
C ARG A 206 -4.53 -7.46 -15.88
N ARG A 207 -5.59 -7.99 -15.31
CA ARG A 207 -6.18 -9.28 -15.72
C ARG A 207 -7.28 -9.10 -16.75
N GLN A 208 -7.80 -7.86 -16.91
CA GLN A 208 -8.85 -7.50 -17.87
C GLN A 208 -8.48 -6.19 -18.56
N ARG A 209 -8.79 -6.09 -19.84
CA ARG A 209 -8.64 -4.85 -20.60
C ARG A 209 -9.96 -4.11 -20.64
N TRP A 210 -9.96 -2.90 -20.15
CA TRP A 210 -11.00 -1.91 -20.32
C TRP A 210 -10.53 -0.86 -21.31
N THR A 211 -11.47 -0.30 -22.09
CA THR A 211 -11.27 0.93 -22.87
C THR A 211 -12.40 1.89 -22.52
N PRO A 212 -12.27 3.19 -22.78
CA PRO A 212 -13.37 4.14 -22.57
C PRO A 212 -14.67 3.68 -23.26
N GLU A 213 -14.57 3.16 -24.48
CA GLU A 213 -15.73 2.71 -25.26
C GLU A 213 -16.40 1.47 -24.63
N LEU A 214 -15.61 0.54 -24.06
CA LEU A 214 -16.16 -0.63 -23.35
C LEU A 214 -16.84 -0.22 -22.05
N LEU A 215 -16.32 0.79 -21.35
CA LEU A 215 -16.95 1.32 -20.14
C LEU A 215 -18.30 1.97 -20.47
N GLU A 216 -18.36 2.83 -21.50
CA GLU A 216 -19.59 3.51 -21.91
C GLU A 216 -20.71 2.52 -22.29
N GLN A 217 -20.37 1.34 -22.80
CA GLN A 217 -21.29 0.26 -23.12
C GLN A 217 -21.65 -0.62 -21.91
N SER A 218 -20.98 -0.45 -20.76
CA SER A 218 -21.17 -1.29 -19.58
C SER A 218 -22.34 -0.82 -18.72
N GLU A 219 -23.38 -1.64 -18.61
CA GLU A 219 -24.47 -1.39 -17.65
C GLU A 219 -23.97 -1.30 -16.20
N GLN A 220 -22.93 -2.08 -15.86
CA GLN A 220 -22.35 -2.05 -14.52
C GLN A 220 -21.71 -0.70 -14.22
N TRP A 221 -21.03 -0.10 -15.19
CA TRP A 221 -20.45 1.24 -15.06
C TRP A 221 -21.52 2.29 -14.83
N GLY A 222 -22.60 2.26 -15.63
CA GLY A 222 -23.73 3.17 -15.46
C GLY A 222 -24.37 3.06 -14.07
N ARG A 223 -24.61 1.83 -13.58
CA ARG A 223 -25.15 1.59 -12.23
C ARG A 223 -24.20 2.07 -11.13
N ALA A 224 -22.89 1.81 -11.28
CA ALA A 224 -21.90 2.21 -10.28
C ALA A 224 -21.75 3.74 -10.19
N LYS A 225 -21.77 4.46 -11.32
CA LYS A 225 -21.77 5.93 -11.33
C LYS A 225 -22.99 6.49 -10.59
N LYS A 226 -24.19 6.01 -10.97
CA LYS A 226 -25.43 6.45 -10.31
C LYS A 226 -25.41 6.22 -8.80
N LEU A 227 -24.88 5.08 -8.34
CA LEU A 227 -24.74 4.79 -6.90
C LEU A 227 -23.81 5.79 -6.21
N VAL A 228 -22.69 6.16 -6.84
CA VAL A 228 -21.75 7.15 -6.29
C VAL A 228 -22.42 8.53 -6.23
N GLU A 229 -23.12 8.95 -7.29
CA GLU A 229 -23.87 10.21 -7.32
C GLU A 229 -24.93 10.28 -6.18
N GLU A 230 -25.66 9.19 -5.95
CA GLU A 230 -26.64 9.08 -4.86
C GLU A 230 -25.97 9.18 -3.47
N LEU A 231 -24.78 8.59 -3.29
CA LEU A 231 -24.07 8.59 -2.01
C LEU A 231 -23.35 9.92 -1.72
N THR A 232 -22.90 10.62 -2.74
CA THR A 232 -22.17 11.90 -2.60
C THR A 232 -23.10 13.11 -2.58
N GLY A 233 -24.38 12.94 -2.97
CA GLY A 233 -25.33 14.02 -3.14
C GLY A 233 -25.06 14.89 -4.37
N GLU A 234 -24.15 14.48 -5.24
CA GLU A 234 -23.85 15.10 -6.53
C GLU A 234 -24.77 14.52 -7.61
N ALA A 235 -26.07 14.86 -7.55
CA ALA A 235 -26.95 14.58 -8.69
C ALA A 235 -26.61 15.54 -9.82
N SER A 236 -26.21 15.02 -10.96
CA SER A 236 -25.99 15.73 -12.23
C SER A 236 -27.24 16.36 -12.81
#